data_0eab0cf35714378ac56996fc9ccf2a17
#
_entry.id   0eab0cf35714378ac56996fc9ccf2a17
#
_cell.length_a   1.000
_cell.length_b   1.000
_cell.length_c   1.000
_cell.angle_alpha   90.00
_cell.angle_beta   90.00
_cell.angle_gamma   90.00
#
_symmetry.space_group_name_H-M   'P 1'
#
loop_
_entity.id
_entity.type
_entity.pdbx_description
1 polymer ?
#
loop_
_entity_poly.entity_id
_entity_poly.type
_entity_poly.pdbx_seq_one_letter_code
_entity_poly.pdbx_strand_id
1 'polypeptide(L)'
;MRDRESALSRVDVGGGVYVETMTRDRARLIADIEAFEPFNEQESVDKQVILRALKSDSNCFERSAQAHMATSIWTVDASFERTLLEWHNIYQSWSWIGGHADGVADLRAVALRELEEETGVHGRILPYGCGIPVEGELVRGDGVLEGSNLPLEQDSSCEDSFARGFESFPRVDFRSNGGDVFSLEVLTVNGHEKRGAYVGSHLHLNVTYLAQANPDVPLKVKPDENSALKWVPLDDAVRLSSEPWIRDRIYRKLIAKTRAYCR
;
A
#
# COMPACT_ATOMS: atom_id res chain seq x y z
N MET A 1 45.80 -6.97 36.86
CA MET A 1 45.37 -5.58 36.74
C MET A 1 45.89 -5.06 35.42
N ARG A 2 45.13 -5.11 34.37
CA ARG A 2 45.29 -4.30 33.13
C ARG A 2 44.04 -4.49 32.31
N ASP A 3 43.30 -3.44 32.23
CA ASP A 3 42.46 -2.90 31.17
C ASP A 3 41.47 -3.82 30.46
N ARG A 4 40.25 -3.83 31.03
CA ARG A 4 38.98 -4.11 30.33
C ARG A 4 38.14 -2.83 30.22
N GLU A 5 38.72 -1.80 29.63
CA GLU A 5 38.00 -0.58 29.24
C GLU A 5 38.47 -0.18 27.85
N SER A 6 37.82 -0.71 26.83
CA SER A 6 37.76 -0.08 25.47
C SER A 6 36.97 -0.89 24.44
N ALA A 7 35.84 -1.47 24.84
CA ALA A 7 34.99 -2.18 23.89
C ALA A 7 33.55 -1.63 23.80
N LEU A 8 33.28 -0.43 24.32
CA LEU A 8 31.94 0.15 24.37
C LEU A 8 31.75 1.44 23.58
N SER A 9 32.63 1.74 22.62
CA SER A 9 32.54 3.00 21.87
C SER A 9 32.51 2.85 20.34
N ARG A 10 31.88 1.79 19.82
CA ARG A 10 31.62 1.67 18.38
C ARG A 10 30.32 0.90 18.12
N VAL A 11 29.21 1.37 18.69
CA VAL A 11 27.89 0.97 18.25
C VAL A 11 27.07 2.24 18.17
N ASP A 12 26.49 2.43 17.02
CA ASP A 12 25.18 2.94 16.77
C ASP A 12 24.95 4.40 16.46
N VAL A 13 25.55 4.87 15.38
CA VAL A 13 24.90 5.97 14.67
C VAL A 13 23.83 5.42 13.71
N GLY A 14 23.96 4.18 13.21
CA GLY A 14 23.00 3.54 12.32
C GLY A 14 21.75 2.99 13.01
N GLY A 15 21.91 2.32 14.16
CA GLY A 15 20.78 1.71 14.88
C GLY A 15 19.83 2.75 15.49
N GLY A 16 20.36 3.84 16.02
CA GLY A 16 19.54 4.92 16.57
C GLY A 16 18.64 5.59 15.53
N VAL A 17 19.15 5.88 14.36
CA VAL A 17 18.37 6.47 13.25
C VAL A 17 17.32 5.50 12.73
N TYR A 18 17.65 4.21 12.59
CA TYR A 18 16.71 3.20 12.15
C TYR A 18 15.54 3.03 13.13
N VAL A 19 15.80 2.91 14.42
CA VAL A 19 14.76 2.78 15.47
C VAL A 19 13.87 4.01 15.52
N GLU A 20 14.42 5.21 15.41
CA GLU A 20 13.65 6.46 15.39
C GLU A 20 12.75 6.55 14.16
N THR A 21 13.25 6.22 12.98
CA THR A 21 12.48 6.19 11.72
C THR A 21 11.37 5.16 11.80
N MET A 22 11.67 3.94 12.22
CA MET A 22 10.67 2.87 12.40
C MET A 22 9.55 3.28 13.36
N THR A 23 9.88 3.92 14.46
CA THR A 23 8.90 4.41 15.44
C THR A 23 8.00 5.49 14.84
N ARG A 24 8.57 6.42 14.09
CA ARG A 24 7.83 7.50 13.42
C ARG A 24 6.90 6.95 12.35
N ASP A 25 7.37 6.04 11.50
CA ASP A 25 6.58 5.49 10.41
C ASP A 25 5.46 4.58 10.93
N ARG A 26 5.71 3.82 12.00
CA ARG A 26 4.67 3.06 12.72
C ARG A 26 3.61 3.99 13.32
N ALA A 27 4.01 5.08 13.95
CA ALA A 27 3.07 6.06 14.51
C ALA A 27 2.21 6.72 13.42
N ARG A 28 2.81 7.03 12.27
CA ARG A 28 2.09 7.54 11.09
C ARG A 28 1.10 6.51 10.58
N LEU A 29 1.50 5.26 10.39
CA LEU A 29 0.62 4.17 9.94
C LEU A 29 -0.57 3.98 10.89
N ILE A 30 -0.34 4.04 12.21
CA ILE A 30 -1.41 3.98 13.21
C ILE A 30 -2.38 5.15 13.02
N ALA A 31 -1.88 6.36 12.86
CA ALA A 31 -2.72 7.55 12.67
C ALA A 31 -3.53 7.47 11.37
N ASP A 32 -2.92 7.02 10.27
CA ASP A 32 -3.59 6.83 8.98
C ASP A 32 -4.72 5.79 9.09
N ILE A 33 -4.47 4.66 9.79
CA ILE A 33 -5.49 3.63 10.00
C ILE A 33 -6.56 4.11 10.99
N GLU A 34 -6.22 4.86 12.02
CA GLU A 34 -7.22 5.46 12.93
C GLU A 34 -8.18 6.39 12.21
N ALA A 35 -7.65 7.20 11.29
CA ALA A 35 -8.43 8.12 10.46
C ALA A 35 -9.21 7.43 9.32
N PHE A 36 -8.87 6.19 8.97
CA PHE A 36 -9.54 5.44 7.91
C PHE A 36 -11.00 5.15 8.25
N GLU A 37 -11.92 5.51 7.34
CA GLU A 37 -13.34 5.21 7.46
C GLU A 37 -13.66 3.87 6.78
N PRO A 38 -14.09 2.83 7.55
CA PRO A 38 -14.41 1.52 7.00
C PRO A 38 -15.58 1.57 6.02
N PHE A 39 -15.43 0.95 4.88
CA PHE A 39 -16.46 0.85 3.85
C PHE A 39 -17.60 -0.11 4.24
N ASN A 40 -17.30 -1.14 5.02
CA ASN A 40 -18.23 -2.17 5.44
C ASN A 40 -17.84 -2.79 6.78
N GLU A 41 -18.67 -3.74 7.25
CA GLU A 41 -18.44 -4.46 8.52
C GLU A 41 -17.10 -5.20 8.56
N GLN A 42 -16.68 -5.82 7.45
CA GLN A 42 -15.39 -6.53 7.37
C GLN A 42 -14.23 -5.56 7.65
N GLU A 43 -14.16 -4.41 6.96
CA GLU A 43 -13.12 -3.42 7.23
C GLU A 43 -13.18 -2.84 8.64
N SER A 44 -14.39 -2.70 9.21
CA SER A 44 -14.56 -2.22 10.58
C SER A 44 -13.93 -3.18 11.61
N VAL A 45 -14.15 -4.48 11.43
CA VAL A 45 -13.57 -5.51 12.31
C VAL A 45 -12.06 -5.62 12.08
N ASP A 46 -11.62 -5.70 10.83
CA ASP A 46 -10.21 -5.87 10.47
C ASP A 46 -9.37 -4.67 10.89
N LYS A 47 -9.88 -3.44 10.77
CA LYS A 47 -9.27 -2.22 11.33
C LYS A 47 -8.91 -2.37 12.80
N GLN A 48 -9.82 -2.93 13.63
CA GLN A 48 -9.57 -3.10 15.06
C GLN A 48 -8.50 -4.16 15.34
N VAL A 49 -8.47 -5.24 14.55
CA VAL A 49 -7.43 -6.29 14.66
C VAL A 49 -6.06 -5.71 14.31
N ILE A 50 -5.96 -5.00 13.19
CA ILE A 50 -4.71 -4.38 12.71
C ILE A 50 -4.21 -3.33 13.72
N LEU A 51 -5.08 -2.42 14.18
CA LEU A 51 -4.70 -1.42 15.18
C LEU A 51 -4.24 -2.04 16.49
N ARG A 52 -4.86 -3.14 16.92
CA ARG A 52 -4.43 -3.85 18.13
C ARG A 52 -3.01 -4.40 17.96
N ALA A 53 -2.72 -5.07 16.87
CA ALA A 53 -1.38 -5.58 16.58
C ALA A 53 -0.36 -4.43 16.52
N LEU A 54 -0.66 -3.38 15.76
CA LEU A 54 0.21 -2.20 15.65
C LEU A 54 0.47 -1.50 16.99
N LYS A 55 -0.42 -1.56 17.96
CA LYS A 55 -0.26 -0.90 19.26
C LYS A 55 0.38 -1.77 20.33
N SER A 56 0.28 -3.09 20.22
CA SER A 56 0.68 -4.01 21.30
C SER A 56 1.78 -5.00 20.94
N ASP A 57 2.04 -5.27 19.66
CA ASP A 57 3.05 -6.22 19.22
C ASP A 57 4.22 -5.51 18.52
N SER A 58 5.41 -5.55 19.13
CA SER A 58 6.62 -4.99 18.56
C SER A 58 7.10 -5.74 17.32
N ASN A 59 6.73 -7.02 17.18
CA ASN A 59 7.20 -7.90 16.11
C ASN A 59 6.19 -8.01 14.96
N CYS A 60 5.09 -7.25 14.98
CA CYS A 60 4.06 -7.36 13.96
C CYS A 60 4.54 -7.04 12.52
N PHE A 61 5.70 -6.44 12.34
CA PHE A 61 6.30 -6.22 11.03
C PHE A 61 7.20 -7.37 10.56
N GLU A 62 7.46 -8.36 11.42
CA GLU A 62 8.36 -9.48 11.11
C GLU A 62 7.55 -10.70 10.65
N ARG A 63 8.01 -11.39 9.58
CA ARG A 63 7.38 -12.63 9.08
C ARG A 63 7.32 -13.76 10.11
N SER A 64 8.13 -13.70 11.15
CA SER A 64 8.13 -14.68 12.24
C SER A 64 6.91 -14.57 13.17
N ALA A 65 6.22 -13.43 13.16
CA ALA A 65 4.98 -13.27 13.93
C ALA A 65 3.83 -14.05 13.28
N GLN A 66 2.98 -14.68 14.10
CA GLN A 66 1.82 -15.46 13.65
C GLN A 66 0.80 -14.60 12.90
N ALA A 67 0.70 -13.33 13.23
CA ALA A 67 -0.02 -12.31 12.49
C ALA A 67 0.95 -11.16 12.23
N HIS A 68 1.24 -10.86 10.97
CA HIS A 68 2.22 -9.84 10.62
C HIS A 68 1.73 -8.92 9.51
N MET A 69 2.30 -7.72 9.49
CA MET A 69 1.94 -6.69 8.53
C MET A 69 2.36 -7.10 7.12
N ALA A 70 1.42 -6.94 6.22
CA ALA A 70 1.59 -7.05 4.78
C ALA A 70 0.97 -5.82 4.11
N THR A 71 1.31 -5.60 2.87
CA THR A 71 0.73 -4.54 2.07
C THR A 71 0.36 -5.05 0.70
N SER A 72 -0.64 -4.45 0.11
CA SER A 72 -1.03 -4.68 -1.28
C SER A 72 -1.24 -3.36 -2.00
N ILE A 73 -1.15 -3.39 -3.31
CA ILE A 73 -1.38 -2.23 -4.14
C ILE A 73 -2.43 -2.57 -5.22
N TRP A 74 -3.60 -1.91 -5.12
CA TRP A 74 -4.63 -1.98 -6.15
C TRP A 74 -4.31 -0.97 -7.23
N THR A 75 -3.69 -1.45 -8.31
CA THR A 75 -3.16 -0.58 -9.36
C THR A 75 -4.16 -0.46 -10.49
N VAL A 76 -4.56 0.77 -10.81
CA VAL A 76 -5.50 1.09 -11.89
C VAL A 76 -4.84 1.91 -12.99
N ASP A 77 -5.42 1.88 -14.18
CA ASP A 77 -5.05 2.77 -15.28
C ASP A 77 -5.64 4.18 -15.12
N ALA A 78 -5.31 5.10 -16.01
CA ALA A 78 -5.78 6.48 -15.95
C ALA A 78 -7.31 6.62 -16.11
N SER A 79 -7.96 5.66 -16.76
CA SER A 79 -9.41 5.64 -16.92
C SER A 79 -10.15 5.05 -15.73
N PHE A 80 -9.43 4.40 -14.80
CA PHE A 80 -10.01 3.59 -13.69
C PHE A 80 -10.92 2.47 -14.17
N GLU A 81 -10.74 2.00 -15.38
CA GLU A 81 -11.52 0.90 -15.95
C GLU A 81 -10.81 -0.45 -15.86
N ARG A 82 -9.47 -0.43 -15.73
CA ARG A 82 -8.63 -1.63 -15.67
C ARG A 82 -7.79 -1.65 -14.41
N THR A 83 -7.51 -2.86 -13.94
CA THR A 83 -6.56 -3.13 -12.85
C THR A 83 -5.48 -4.08 -13.30
N LEU A 84 -4.28 -3.95 -12.70
CA LEU A 84 -3.15 -4.85 -12.93
C LEU A 84 -3.23 -6.02 -11.97
N LEU A 85 -3.19 -7.24 -12.50
CA LEU A 85 -3.14 -8.48 -11.74
C LEU A 85 -1.94 -9.32 -12.14
N GLU A 86 -1.48 -10.14 -11.19
CA GLU A 86 -0.49 -11.18 -11.38
C GLU A 86 -1.08 -12.58 -11.18
N TRP A 87 -0.50 -13.59 -11.85
CA TRP A 87 -0.74 -14.98 -11.51
C TRP A 87 0.24 -15.39 -10.41
N HIS A 88 -0.23 -15.42 -9.17
CA HIS A 88 0.60 -15.69 -8.00
C HIS A 88 0.91 -17.18 -7.89
N ASN A 89 2.21 -17.53 -7.85
CA ASN A 89 2.67 -18.92 -7.92
C ASN A 89 2.26 -19.79 -6.72
N ILE A 90 2.17 -19.22 -5.51
CA ILE A 90 1.76 -19.96 -4.31
C ILE A 90 0.24 -20.16 -4.27
N TYR A 91 -0.52 -19.09 -4.52
CA TYR A 91 -1.99 -19.15 -4.42
C TYR A 91 -2.65 -19.77 -5.66
N GLN A 92 -1.91 -19.93 -6.77
CA GLN A 92 -2.43 -20.43 -8.05
C GLN A 92 -3.72 -19.69 -8.46
N SER A 93 -3.67 -18.38 -8.33
CA SER A 93 -4.79 -17.48 -8.55
C SER A 93 -4.33 -16.14 -9.12
N TRP A 94 -5.23 -15.45 -9.82
CA TRP A 94 -5.01 -14.06 -10.18
C TRP A 94 -5.22 -13.18 -8.96
N SER A 95 -4.14 -12.51 -8.57
CA SER A 95 -4.04 -11.68 -7.37
C SER A 95 -3.65 -10.25 -7.70
N TRP A 96 -3.95 -9.33 -6.79
CA TRP A 96 -3.30 -8.02 -6.78
C TRP A 96 -1.84 -8.19 -6.34
N ILE A 97 -1.03 -7.18 -6.61
CA ILE A 97 0.38 -7.15 -6.22
C ILE A 97 0.50 -6.80 -4.75
N GLY A 98 1.45 -7.41 -4.05
CA GLY A 98 1.71 -7.11 -2.65
C GLY A 98 2.83 -7.91 -2.03
N GLY A 99 3.22 -7.54 -0.81
CA GLY A 99 4.33 -8.18 -0.12
C GLY A 99 4.29 -7.98 1.39
N HIS A 100 5.27 -8.57 2.05
CA HIS A 100 5.42 -8.47 3.50
C HIS A 100 6.14 -7.17 3.88
N ALA A 101 5.86 -6.71 5.09
CA ALA A 101 6.54 -5.56 5.67
C ALA A 101 8.04 -5.79 5.88
N ASP A 102 8.43 -6.99 6.30
CA ASP A 102 9.83 -7.41 6.53
C ASP A 102 10.65 -6.38 7.35
N GLY A 103 10.09 -5.96 8.47
CA GLY A 103 10.70 -5.00 9.35
C GLY A 103 10.54 -3.54 8.93
N VAL A 104 9.84 -3.23 7.84
CA VAL A 104 9.61 -1.86 7.35
C VAL A 104 8.21 -1.38 7.72
N ALA A 105 8.10 -0.27 8.46
CA ALA A 105 6.81 0.30 8.84
C ALA A 105 6.21 1.24 7.79
N ASP A 106 7.00 1.77 6.86
CA ASP A 106 6.51 2.52 5.71
C ASP A 106 5.94 1.55 4.65
N LEU A 107 4.71 1.09 4.87
CA LEU A 107 4.03 0.14 3.98
C LEU A 107 3.72 0.74 2.60
N ARG A 108 3.70 2.06 2.45
CA ARG A 108 3.53 2.73 1.14
C ARG A 108 4.76 2.51 0.28
N ALA A 109 5.94 2.72 0.87
CA ALA A 109 7.21 2.46 0.18
C ALA A 109 7.35 0.98 -0.17
N VAL A 110 6.92 0.07 0.73
CA VAL A 110 6.89 -1.37 0.46
C VAL A 110 5.98 -1.67 -0.72
N ALA A 111 4.73 -1.17 -0.74
CA ALA A 111 3.76 -1.42 -1.80
C ALA A 111 4.25 -0.97 -3.18
N LEU A 112 4.87 0.21 -3.26
CA LEU A 112 5.45 0.72 -4.52
C LEU A 112 6.65 -0.10 -4.97
N ARG A 113 7.50 -0.53 -4.04
CA ARG A 113 8.65 -1.40 -4.34
C ARG A 113 8.18 -2.75 -4.90
N GLU A 114 7.19 -3.41 -4.27
CA GLU A 114 6.65 -4.68 -4.75
C GLU A 114 6.02 -4.52 -6.15
N LEU A 115 5.28 -3.43 -6.40
CA LEU A 115 4.74 -3.15 -7.73
C LEU A 115 5.85 -3.12 -8.78
N GLU A 116 6.93 -2.41 -8.52
CA GLU A 116 8.06 -2.30 -9.45
C GLU A 116 8.80 -3.62 -9.60
N GLU A 117 9.13 -4.30 -8.49
CA GLU A 117 9.88 -5.55 -8.49
C GLU A 117 9.14 -6.69 -9.18
N GLU A 118 7.82 -6.81 -8.96
CA GLU A 118 7.01 -7.91 -9.46
C GLU A 118 6.45 -7.70 -10.86
N THR A 119 6.37 -6.43 -11.30
CA THR A 119 5.70 -6.12 -12.58
C THR A 119 6.54 -5.27 -13.54
N GLY A 120 7.58 -4.61 -13.06
CA GLY A 120 8.35 -3.62 -13.81
C GLY A 120 7.62 -2.30 -14.02
N VAL A 121 6.47 -2.09 -13.35
CA VAL A 121 5.63 -0.90 -13.51
C VAL A 121 5.83 0.06 -12.34
N HIS A 122 6.08 1.33 -12.65
CA HIS A 122 6.07 2.39 -11.64
C HIS A 122 4.65 2.94 -11.47
N GLY A 123 4.17 2.96 -10.23
CA GLY A 123 2.88 3.50 -9.88
C GLY A 123 2.98 4.75 -9.00
N ARG A 124 1.90 5.52 -8.95
CA ARG A 124 1.73 6.63 -8.02
C ARG A 124 0.55 6.31 -7.10
N ILE A 125 0.79 6.28 -5.79
CA ILE A 125 -0.29 6.14 -4.81
C ILE A 125 -1.19 7.37 -4.89
N LEU A 126 -2.49 7.10 -4.97
CA LEU A 126 -3.53 8.12 -4.96
C LEU A 126 -3.99 8.36 -3.53
N PRO A 127 -4.17 9.62 -3.09
CA PRO A 127 -4.71 9.92 -1.77
C PRO A 127 -6.13 9.34 -1.68
N TYR A 128 -6.42 8.65 -0.57
CA TYR A 128 -7.74 8.10 -0.31
C TYR A 128 -8.09 8.34 1.16
N GLY A 129 -9.08 9.15 1.40
CA GLY A 129 -9.56 9.39 2.75
C GLY A 129 -9.99 10.83 2.99
N CYS A 130 -11.12 10.96 3.68
CA CYS A 130 -11.86 12.16 4.05
C CYS A 130 -12.52 12.90 2.88
N GLY A 131 -13.73 12.46 2.60
CA GLY A 131 -14.68 13.19 1.79
C GLY A 131 -14.74 12.69 0.36
N ILE A 132 -15.46 11.58 0.16
CA ILE A 132 -16.26 11.47 -1.07
C ILE A 132 -17.03 12.79 -1.11
N PRO A 133 -16.94 13.64 -2.16
CA PRO A 133 -17.82 14.77 -2.28
C PRO A 133 -19.24 14.23 -2.24
N VAL A 134 -19.97 14.49 -1.15
CA VAL A 134 -21.42 14.27 -1.14
C VAL A 134 -21.91 15.19 -2.24
N GLU A 135 -22.66 14.66 -3.21
CA GLU A 135 -23.28 15.43 -4.28
C GLU A 135 -23.86 16.73 -3.70
N GLY A 136 -23.37 17.89 -4.14
CA GLY A 136 -24.05 19.13 -3.83
C GLY A 136 -23.27 20.42 -3.66
N GLU A 137 -21.99 20.53 -4.03
CA GLU A 137 -21.40 21.87 -4.10
C GLU A 137 -20.38 22.01 -5.24
N LEU A 138 -20.89 22.33 -6.42
CA LEU A 138 -20.17 23.06 -7.44
C LEU A 138 -20.00 24.51 -6.92
N VAL A 139 -18.97 24.76 -6.13
CA VAL A 139 -18.58 26.12 -5.82
C VAL A 139 -17.91 26.72 -7.04
N ARG A 140 -18.64 27.51 -7.78
CA ARG A 140 -18.06 28.52 -8.70
C ARG A 140 -17.33 29.53 -7.85
N GLY A 141 -16.03 29.42 -7.76
CA GLY A 141 -15.17 30.33 -7.02
C GLY A 141 -14.52 31.33 -7.95
N ASP A 142 -15.21 32.46 -8.23
CA ASP A 142 -14.55 33.70 -8.53
C ASP A 142 -14.19 34.36 -7.19
N GLY A 143 -12.94 34.31 -6.79
CA GLY A 143 -12.47 34.88 -5.54
C GLY A 143 -10.97 34.86 -5.42
N VAL A 144 -10.34 35.92 -5.93
CA VAL A 144 -8.96 36.30 -5.64
C VAL A 144 -8.81 36.54 -4.15
N LEU A 145 -7.93 35.82 -3.46
CA LEU A 145 -7.39 36.22 -2.17
C LEU A 145 -5.88 36.30 -2.28
N GLU A 146 -5.38 37.52 -2.20
CA GLU A 146 -3.98 37.88 -2.03
C GLU A 146 -3.46 37.46 -0.64
N GLY A 147 -2.23 36.96 -0.61
CA GLY A 147 -1.27 37.25 0.46
C GLY A 147 -1.12 36.23 1.58
N SER A 148 -0.13 35.37 1.49
CA SER A 148 0.94 35.24 2.51
C SER A 148 2.10 34.40 1.98
N ASN A 149 3.26 35.05 1.81
CA ASN A 149 4.54 34.47 1.48
C ASN A 149 5.11 33.71 2.68
N LEU A 150 5.35 32.42 2.52
CA LEU A 150 6.36 31.68 3.26
C LEU A 150 7.14 30.83 2.26
N PRO A 151 8.47 30.81 2.31
CA PRO A 151 9.29 30.06 1.37
C PRO A 151 9.22 28.57 1.68
N LEU A 152 8.81 27.77 0.69
CA LEU A 152 9.02 26.32 0.68
C LEU A 152 10.41 26.06 0.13
N GLU A 153 11.29 25.52 0.96
CA GLU A 153 12.55 24.94 0.48
C GLU A 153 12.22 23.76 -0.44
N GLN A 154 12.61 23.90 -1.69
CA GLN A 154 12.51 22.85 -2.70
C GLN A 154 13.70 21.90 -2.52
N ASP A 155 13.42 20.67 -2.09
CA ASP A 155 14.37 19.56 -2.25
C ASP A 155 14.24 19.01 -3.68
N SER A 156 15.22 19.34 -4.51
CA SER A 156 15.20 19.18 -5.97
C SER A 156 15.82 17.86 -6.47
N SER A 157 15.90 16.82 -5.65
CA SER A 157 16.67 15.62 -6.01
C SER A 157 15.88 14.39 -6.49
N CYS A 158 14.53 14.44 -6.56
CA CYS A 158 13.69 13.31 -7.00
C CYS A 158 12.80 13.58 -8.23
N GLU A 159 12.87 14.76 -8.85
CA GLU A 159 11.89 15.13 -9.89
C GLU A 159 12.27 14.73 -11.33
N ASP A 160 13.51 14.36 -11.64
CA ASP A 160 13.97 14.29 -13.03
C ASP A 160 13.74 12.96 -13.77
N SER A 161 13.37 11.88 -13.12
CA SER A 161 13.09 10.60 -13.79
C SER A 161 11.61 10.34 -14.09
N PHE A 162 10.70 11.04 -13.41
CA PHE A 162 9.24 10.84 -13.51
C PHE A 162 8.57 11.70 -14.59
N ALA A 163 9.23 12.73 -15.10
CA ALA A 163 8.60 13.77 -15.92
C ALA A 163 8.36 13.38 -17.41
N ARG A 164 8.81 12.23 -17.87
CA ARG A 164 8.76 11.88 -19.32
C ARG A 164 7.60 11.00 -19.77
N GLY A 165 6.53 10.87 -18.98
CA GLY A 165 5.39 10.04 -19.37
C GLY A 165 4.04 10.48 -18.84
N PHE A 166 3.96 11.55 -18.08
CA PHE A 166 2.75 12.00 -17.39
C PHE A 166 2.33 13.44 -17.74
N GLU A 167 2.36 13.79 -19.04
CA GLU A 167 1.76 15.06 -19.46
C GLU A 167 0.23 14.95 -19.43
N SER A 168 -0.39 15.78 -18.58
CA SER A 168 -1.82 16.10 -18.47
C SER A 168 -2.71 15.19 -17.58
N PHE A 169 -2.44 15.14 -16.27
CA PHE A 169 -3.53 14.82 -15.33
C PHE A 169 -4.01 16.10 -14.64
N PRO A 170 -5.33 16.30 -14.47
CA PRO A 170 -5.82 17.42 -13.67
C PRO A 170 -5.25 17.27 -12.25
N ARG A 171 -4.58 18.30 -11.76
CA ARG A 171 -4.15 18.38 -10.35
C ARG A 171 -5.42 18.55 -9.52
N VAL A 172 -5.91 17.46 -8.99
CA VAL A 172 -6.90 17.50 -7.92
C VAL A 172 -6.14 17.80 -6.63
N ASP A 173 -6.31 19.01 -6.13
CA ASP A 173 -5.66 19.49 -4.90
C ASP A 173 -6.41 18.90 -3.70
N PHE A 174 -6.15 17.62 -3.41
CA PHE A 174 -6.67 16.95 -2.21
C PHE A 174 -5.79 17.32 -1.02
N ARG A 175 -6.04 18.46 -0.41
CA ARG A 175 -5.60 18.73 0.96
C ARG A 175 -6.50 17.95 1.91
N SER A 176 -6.28 16.65 2.00
CA SER A 176 -6.99 15.82 2.97
C SER A 176 -6.10 15.54 4.17
N ASN A 177 -6.64 15.79 5.36
CA ASN A 177 -6.09 15.26 6.63
C ASN A 177 -6.30 13.75 6.76
N GLY A 178 -6.64 13.05 5.68
CA GLY A 178 -6.85 11.61 5.63
C GLY A 178 -5.62 10.90 5.02
N GLY A 179 -5.28 9.74 5.58
CA GLY A 179 -4.19 8.91 5.09
C GLY A 179 -4.45 8.34 3.69
N ASP A 180 -3.43 7.68 3.12
CA ASP A 180 -3.54 7.08 1.78
C ASP A 180 -4.05 5.63 1.82
N VAL A 181 -4.55 5.15 2.96
CA VAL A 181 -5.07 3.79 3.12
C VAL A 181 -6.35 3.63 2.31
N PHE A 182 -6.31 2.75 1.31
CA PHE A 182 -7.44 2.47 0.44
C PHE A 182 -8.35 1.39 1.02
N SER A 183 -7.78 0.33 1.61
CA SER A 183 -8.56 -0.79 2.14
C SER A 183 -7.78 -1.53 3.23
N LEU A 184 -8.51 -2.22 4.12
CA LEU A 184 -7.95 -3.01 5.20
C LEU A 184 -8.49 -4.42 5.17
N GLU A 185 -7.62 -5.41 5.30
CA GLU A 185 -7.96 -6.83 5.29
C GLU A 185 -7.12 -7.63 6.31
N VAL A 186 -7.76 -8.54 7.03
CA VAL A 186 -7.07 -9.62 7.72
C VAL A 186 -7.22 -10.87 6.87
N LEU A 187 -6.13 -11.31 6.25
CA LEU A 187 -6.12 -12.41 5.30
C LEU A 187 -5.51 -13.66 5.92
N THR A 188 -6.17 -14.79 5.76
CA THR A 188 -5.64 -16.08 6.19
C THR A 188 -4.73 -16.65 5.11
N VAL A 189 -3.50 -16.99 5.47
CA VAL A 189 -2.57 -17.72 4.64
C VAL A 189 -2.49 -19.16 5.11
N ASN A 190 -2.83 -20.09 4.24
CA ASN A 190 -2.73 -21.50 4.53
C ASN A 190 -1.26 -21.96 4.59
N GLY A 191 -1.00 -23.03 5.38
CA GLY A 191 0.33 -23.63 5.39
C GLY A 191 0.74 -24.09 3.98
N HIS A 192 1.96 -23.78 3.58
CA HIS A 192 2.49 -24.04 2.24
C HIS A 192 3.99 -24.32 2.28
N GLU A 193 4.53 -24.82 1.17
CA GLU A 193 5.95 -24.93 0.98
C GLU A 193 6.50 -23.74 0.20
N LYS A 194 7.57 -23.11 0.70
CA LYS A 194 8.30 -22.05 0.02
C LYS A 194 9.80 -22.37 0.07
N ARG A 195 10.45 -22.48 -1.11
CA ARG A 195 11.89 -22.78 -1.24
C ARG A 195 12.33 -24.02 -0.47
N GLY A 196 11.47 -25.06 -0.46
CA GLY A 196 11.78 -26.36 0.18
C GLY A 196 11.63 -26.37 1.71
N ALA A 197 11.06 -25.33 2.31
CA ALA A 197 10.74 -25.27 3.73
C ALA A 197 9.22 -25.11 3.93
N TYR A 198 8.68 -25.79 4.94
CA TYR A 198 7.27 -25.61 5.32
C TYR A 198 7.07 -24.32 6.06
N VAL A 199 6.10 -23.52 5.60
CA VAL A 199 5.61 -22.29 6.25
C VAL A 199 4.25 -22.61 6.85
N GLY A 200 4.11 -22.43 8.17
CA GLY A 200 2.84 -22.64 8.88
C GLY A 200 1.76 -21.65 8.49
N SER A 201 0.49 -21.99 8.75
CA SER A 201 -0.62 -21.07 8.55
C SER A 201 -0.46 -19.83 9.43
N HIS A 202 -0.75 -18.66 8.89
CA HIS A 202 -0.58 -17.37 9.55
C HIS A 202 -1.57 -16.33 9.02
N LEU A 203 -1.56 -15.12 9.59
CA LEU A 203 -2.41 -14.03 9.15
C LEU A 203 -1.57 -12.89 8.57
N HIS A 204 -2.01 -12.40 7.42
CA HIS A 204 -1.55 -11.13 6.91
C HIS A 204 -2.47 -10.01 7.43
N LEU A 205 -1.91 -9.06 8.13
CA LEU A 205 -2.54 -7.80 8.51
C LEU A 205 -2.29 -6.82 7.36
N ASN A 206 -3.17 -6.86 6.38
CA ASN A 206 -2.94 -6.24 5.09
C ASN A 206 -3.47 -4.81 5.01
N VAL A 207 -2.63 -3.91 4.52
CA VAL A 207 -2.99 -2.52 4.19
C VAL A 207 -2.89 -2.36 2.68
N THR A 208 -4.02 -2.09 2.03
CA THR A 208 -4.08 -1.89 0.58
C THR A 208 -4.03 -0.40 0.25
N TYR A 209 -3.19 -0.04 -0.71
CA TYR A 209 -3.11 1.30 -1.30
C TYR A 209 -3.70 1.30 -2.71
N LEU A 210 -4.33 2.40 -3.10
CA LEU A 210 -4.77 2.64 -4.48
C LEU A 210 -3.63 3.33 -5.22
N ALA A 211 -3.23 2.78 -6.37
CA ALA A 211 -2.24 3.41 -7.22
C ALA A 211 -2.72 3.55 -8.65
N GLN A 212 -2.19 4.55 -9.33
CA GLN A 212 -2.36 4.73 -10.75
C GLN A 212 -1.05 4.46 -11.48
N ALA A 213 -1.11 3.73 -12.60
CA ALA A 213 0.06 3.45 -13.42
C ALA A 213 -0.28 3.47 -14.93
N ASN A 214 0.75 3.57 -15.77
CA ASN A 214 0.61 3.54 -17.21
C ASN A 214 0.51 2.08 -17.72
N PRO A 215 -0.62 1.68 -18.33
CA PRO A 215 -0.80 0.32 -18.82
C PRO A 215 0.01 -0.02 -20.09
N ASP A 216 0.60 0.98 -20.74
CA ASP A 216 1.40 0.78 -21.96
C ASP A 216 2.87 0.41 -21.64
N VAL A 217 3.27 0.46 -20.36
CA VAL A 217 4.59 0.00 -19.93
C VAL A 217 4.66 -1.52 -20.07
N PRO A 218 5.72 -2.06 -20.72
CA PRO A 218 5.90 -3.49 -20.84
C PRO A 218 5.98 -4.17 -19.47
N LEU A 219 5.12 -5.17 -19.25
CA LEU A 219 5.10 -5.95 -18.02
C LEU A 219 6.27 -6.93 -17.96
N LYS A 220 6.87 -7.09 -16.78
CA LYS A 220 7.99 -7.99 -16.54
C LYS A 220 7.69 -8.89 -15.33
N VAL A 221 7.50 -10.18 -15.56
CA VAL A 221 7.28 -11.18 -14.50
C VAL A 221 8.51 -11.34 -13.61
N LYS A 222 8.26 -11.65 -12.33
CA LYS A 222 9.26 -12.06 -11.33
C LYS A 222 9.06 -13.56 -11.06
N PRO A 223 9.82 -14.46 -11.72
CA PRO A 223 9.50 -15.89 -11.81
C PRO A 223 9.42 -16.63 -10.48
N ASP A 224 10.03 -16.12 -9.41
CA ASP A 224 9.96 -16.68 -8.06
C ASP A 224 8.69 -16.27 -7.28
N GLU A 225 7.96 -15.26 -7.75
CA GLU A 225 6.70 -14.80 -7.15
C GLU A 225 5.51 -15.02 -8.10
N ASN A 226 5.63 -14.63 -9.37
CA ASN A 226 4.54 -14.72 -10.34
C ASN A 226 5.00 -15.33 -11.68
N SER A 227 4.04 -15.84 -12.46
CA SER A 227 4.29 -16.44 -13.77
C SER A 227 3.54 -15.76 -14.91
N ALA A 228 2.62 -14.85 -14.62
CA ALA A 228 1.93 -14.03 -15.60
C ALA A 228 1.44 -12.71 -15.00
N LEU A 229 1.35 -11.69 -15.84
CA LEU A 229 0.85 -10.36 -15.50
C LEU A 229 -0.12 -9.89 -16.57
N LYS A 230 -1.17 -9.19 -16.19
CA LYS A 230 -2.07 -8.55 -17.16
C LYS A 230 -2.89 -7.40 -16.58
N TRP A 231 -3.16 -6.43 -17.43
CA TRP A 231 -4.22 -5.46 -17.22
C TRP A 231 -5.56 -6.06 -17.62
N VAL A 232 -6.53 -6.00 -16.73
CA VAL A 232 -7.87 -6.54 -16.94
C VAL A 232 -8.94 -5.51 -16.64
N PRO A 233 -10.11 -5.53 -17.30
CA PRO A 233 -11.26 -4.77 -16.84
C PRO A 233 -11.55 -5.06 -15.37
N LEU A 234 -11.97 -4.06 -14.59
CA LEU A 234 -12.22 -4.21 -13.15
C LEU A 234 -13.11 -5.42 -12.83
N ASP A 235 -14.21 -5.62 -13.58
CA ASP A 235 -15.12 -6.72 -13.31
C ASP A 235 -14.53 -8.11 -13.63
N ASP A 236 -13.51 -8.16 -14.48
CA ASP A 236 -12.80 -9.41 -14.78
C ASP A 236 -11.94 -9.88 -13.62
N ALA A 237 -11.46 -8.99 -12.76
CA ALA A 237 -10.73 -9.36 -11.56
C ALA A 237 -11.54 -10.34 -10.69
N VAL A 238 -12.86 -10.09 -10.55
CA VAL A 238 -13.77 -11.00 -9.82
C VAL A 238 -13.85 -12.36 -10.49
N ARG A 239 -13.92 -12.41 -11.84
CA ARG A 239 -14.04 -13.68 -12.58
C ARG A 239 -12.76 -14.51 -12.61
N LEU A 240 -11.62 -13.84 -12.52
CA LEU A 240 -10.30 -14.45 -12.65
C LEU A 240 -9.76 -15.02 -11.35
N SER A 241 -10.13 -14.47 -10.20
CA SER A 241 -9.67 -15.00 -8.90
C SER A 241 -10.37 -16.34 -8.61
N SER A 242 -9.55 -17.36 -8.31
CA SER A 242 -10.02 -18.67 -7.88
C SER A 242 -10.31 -18.74 -6.38
N GLU A 243 -9.92 -17.72 -5.60
CA GLU A 243 -10.11 -17.66 -4.16
C GLU A 243 -11.45 -17.02 -3.81
N PRO A 244 -12.45 -17.79 -3.28
CA PRO A 244 -13.80 -17.27 -3.07
C PRO A 244 -13.88 -16.06 -2.16
N TRP A 245 -13.10 -16.05 -1.07
CA TRP A 245 -13.10 -14.93 -0.13
C TRP A 245 -12.56 -13.65 -0.78
N ILE A 246 -11.40 -13.75 -1.47
CA ILE A 246 -10.79 -12.63 -2.19
C ILE A 246 -11.75 -12.13 -3.27
N ARG A 247 -12.27 -13.03 -4.10
CA ARG A 247 -13.19 -12.71 -5.18
C ARG A 247 -14.45 -11.99 -4.71
N ASP A 248 -15.16 -12.60 -3.73
CA ASP A 248 -16.51 -12.21 -3.40
C ASP A 248 -16.58 -11.11 -2.33
N ARG A 249 -15.55 -10.97 -1.50
CA ARG A 249 -15.52 -9.97 -0.44
C ARG A 249 -14.53 -8.84 -0.74
N ILE A 250 -13.32 -9.17 -1.18
CA ILE A 250 -12.27 -8.15 -1.30
C ILE A 250 -12.36 -7.46 -2.66
N TYR A 251 -12.30 -8.19 -3.78
CA TYR A 251 -12.29 -7.53 -5.11
C TYR A 251 -13.57 -6.76 -5.39
N ARG A 252 -14.74 -7.29 -5.01
CA ARG A 252 -16.00 -6.52 -5.15
C ARG A 252 -15.97 -5.22 -4.37
N LYS A 253 -15.40 -5.23 -3.18
CA LYS A 253 -15.19 -4.04 -2.35
C LYS A 253 -14.24 -3.05 -3.03
N LEU A 254 -13.04 -3.50 -3.44
CA LEU A 254 -12.05 -2.65 -4.09
C LEU A 254 -12.60 -2.00 -5.37
N ILE A 255 -13.34 -2.75 -6.18
CA ILE A 255 -14.00 -2.24 -7.39
C ILE A 255 -15.06 -1.19 -7.05
N ALA A 256 -15.89 -1.45 -6.03
CA ALA A 256 -16.90 -0.48 -5.59
C ALA A 256 -16.25 0.82 -5.11
N LYS A 257 -15.17 0.74 -4.32
CA LYS A 257 -14.39 1.88 -3.84
C LYS A 257 -13.71 2.63 -4.98
N THR A 258 -13.11 1.92 -5.96
CA THR A 258 -12.51 2.51 -7.16
C THR A 258 -13.54 3.32 -7.95
N ARG A 259 -14.73 2.76 -8.16
CA ARG A 259 -15.82 3.45 -8.88
C ARG A 259 -16.36 4.65 -8.12
N ALA A 260 -16.37 4.61 -6.79
CA ALA A 260 -16.76 5.74 -5.97
C ALA A 260 -15.72 6.87 -6.00
N TYR A 261 -14.44 6.52 -6.07
CA TYR A 261 -13.32 7.47 -6.16
C TYR A 261 -13.35 8.33 -7.43
N CYS A 262 -13.91 7.82 -8.53
CA CYS A 262 -13.96 8.51 -9.83
C CYS A 262 -15.20 9.39 -10.04
N ARG A 263 -16.15 9.39 -9.08
CA ARG A 263 -17.39 10.17 -9.16
C ARG A 263 -17.27 11.50 -8.45
#